data_6bf403b963f8e4e07f5864823e686ae4
#
_entry.id   6bf403b963f8e4e07f5864823e686ae4
#
_cell.length_a   1.000
_cell.length_b   1.000
_cell.length_c   1.000
_cell.angle_alpha   90.00
_cell.angle_beta   90.00
_cell.angle_gamma   90.00
#
_symmetry.space_group_name_H-M   'P 1'
#
loop_
_entity.id
_entity.type
_entity.pdbx_description
1 polymer ?
#
loop_
_entity_poly.entity_id
_entity_poly.type
_entity_poly.pdbx_seq_one_letter_code
_entity_poly.pdbx_strand_id
1 'polypeptide(L)'
;MNDGVLWILLLLIAAIILWFLVLRPKLKEARAERERRAAEEAERRAAERAKLKAEREEVLKKLRGKAPDFILKARLEFEREYRAGGGEGFFGQEMSPLVGFGYRVGTTNGRTEAERRAILEYAVAADLDATLPFLPKPYRDEWGAPLSLTRFNRIYTHLNSMADLRDGRRNFEVAVSHWRADASWFHLHQIQLVEKFRAV
;
A
#
# COMPACT_ATOMS: atom_id res chain seq x y z
N MET A 1 63.05 -39.23 -27.50
CA MET A 1 61.91 -38.45 -26.92
C MET A 1 61.30 -37.75 -28.10
N ASN A 2 59.97 -38.01 -28.35
CA ASN A 2 59.32 -37.45 -29.54
C ASN A 2 59.25 -35.92 -29.46
N ASP A 3 59.85 -35.22 -30.41
CA ASP A 3 59.88 -33.74 -30.49
C ASP A 3 58.50 -33.11 -30.34
N GLY A 4 57.45 -33.81 -30.78
CA GLY A 4 56.07 -33.42 -30.64
C GLY A 4 55.56 -33.31 -29.21
N VAL A 5 56.07 -34.16 -28.28
CA VAL A 5 55.70 -34.11 -26.85
C VAL A 5 56.31 -32.89 -26.17
N LEU A 6 57.52 -32.54 -26.55
CA LEU A 6 58.22 -31.39 -26.01
C LEU A 6 57.52 -30.05 -26.37
N TRP A 7 57.05 -29.93 -27.58
CA TRP A 7 56.25 -28.76 -28.04
C TRP A 7 54.91 -28.61 -27.34
N ILE A 8 54.21 -29.71 -27.08
CA ILE A 8 52.92 -29.71 -26.33
C ILE A 8 53.19 -29.25 -24.90
N LEU A 9 54.24 -29.70 -24.26
CA LEU A 9 54.59 -29.32 -22.88
C LEU A 9 54.92 -27.81 -22.79
N LEU A 10 55.67 -27.28 -23.74
CA LEU A 10 56.03 -25.87 -23.82
C LEU A 10 54.79 -24.98 -24.01
N LEU A 11 53.84 -25.41 -24.86
CA LEU A 11 52.57 -24.67 -25.07
C LEU A 11 51.71 -24.67 -23.78
N LEU A 12 51.62 -25.79 -23.08
CA LEU A 12 50.90 -25.86 -21.81
C LEU A 12 51.51 -24.93 -20.74
N ILE A 13 52.83 -24.92 -20.63
CA ILE A 13 53.55 -24.02 -19.70
C ILE A 13 53.28 -22.57 -20.07
N ALA A 14 53.37 -22.19 -21.33
CA ALA A 14 53.06 -20.85 -21.81
C ALA A 14 51.62 -20.42 -21.53
N ALA A 15 50.67 -21.35 -21.72
CA ALA A 15 49.25 -21.10 -21.42
C ALA A 15 49.01 -20.89 -19.89
N ILE A 16 49.67 -21.67 -19.06
CA ILE A 16 49.61 -21.52 -17.58
C ILE A 16 50.21 -20.18 -17.14
N ILE A 17 51.37 -19.81 -17.69
CA ILE A 17 52.00 -18.51 -17.41
C ILE A 17 51.08 -17.36 -17.84
N LEU A 18 50.53 -17.42 -19.01
CA LEU A 18 49.58 -16.42 -19.50
C LEU A 18 48.33 -16.29 -18.62
N TRP A 19 47.81 -17.43 -18.17
CA TRP A 19 46.68 -17.45 -17.22
C TRP A 19 47.00 -16.77 -15.90
N PHE A 20 48.12 -17.13 -15.29
CA PHE A 20 48.49 -16.58 -13.99
C PHE A 20 48.92 -15.11 -14.03
N LEU A 21 49.66 -14.70 -15.05
CA LEU A 21 50.21 -13.36 -15.11
C LEU A 21 49.26 -12.33 -15.73
N VAL A 22 48.40 -12.74 -16.68
CA VAL A 22 47.57 -11.79 -17.45
C VAL A 22 46.08 -11.96 -17.16
N LEU A 23 45.54 -13.16 -17.29
CA LEU A 23 44.11 -13.37 -17.22
C LEU A 23 43.56 -13.34 -15.78
N ARG A 24 44.27 -13.96 -14.84
CA ARG A 24 43.84 -14.00 -13.44
C ARG A 24 43.71 -12.63 -12.78
N PRO A 25 44.70 -11.70 -12.90
CA PRO A 25 44.55 -10.36 -12.34
C PRO A 25 43.43 -9.57 -12.99
N LYS A 26 43.29 -9.61 -14.32
CA LYS A 26 42.17 -8.95 -15.03
C LYS A 26 40.80 -9.47 -14.60
N LEU A 27 40.65 -10.76 -14.35
CA LEU A 27 39.41 -11.33 -13.83
C LEU A 27 39.11 -10.88 -12.40
N LYS A 28 40.15 -10.75 -11.56
CA LYS A 28 39.97 -10.19 -10.20
C LYS A 28 39.56 -8.73 -10.22
N GLU A 29 40.19 -7.91 -11.06
CA GLU A 29 39.83 -6.51 -11.22
C GLU A 29 38.40 -6.36 -11.75
N ALA A 30 38.01 -7.12 -12.77
CA ALA A 30 36.67 -7.11 -13.29
C ALA A 30 35.60 -7.56 -12.28
N ARG A 31 35.95 -8.50 -11.39
CA ARG A 31 35.07 -8.89 -10.26
C ARG A 31 34.95 -7.77 -9.24
N ALA A 32 36.07 -7.18 -8.82
CA ALA A 32 36.07 -6.10 -7.85
C ALA A 32 35.30 -4.88 -8.37
N GLU A 33 35.39 -4.58 -9.66
CA GLU A 33 34.62 -3.49 -10.26
C GLU A 33 33.13 -3.78 -10.30
N ARG A 34 32.71 -5.03 -10.62
CA ARG A 34 31.30 -5.44 -10.57
C ARG A 34 30.73 -5.38 -9.15
N GLU A 35 31.50 -5.81 -8.16
CA GLU A 35 31.12 -5.74 -6.75
C GLU A 35 30.96 -4.27 -6.29
N ARG A 36 31.88 -3.39 -6.67
CA ARG A 36 31.75 -1.93 -6.41
C ARG A 36 30.49 -1.35 -7.02
N ARG A 37 30.25 -1.59 -8.31
CA ARG A 37 29.03 -1.09 -9.00
C ARG A 37 27.76 -1.63 -8.35
N ALA A 38 27.75 -2.91 -7.98
CA ALA A 38 26.60 -3.52 -7.28
C ALA A 38 26.38 -2.89 -5.89
N ALA A 39 27.46 -2.59 -5.15
CA ALA A 39 27.37 -1.92 -3.86
C ALA A 39 26.86 -0.47 -3.99
N GLU A 40 27.38 0.30 -4.93
CA GLU A 40 26.93 1.67 -5.22
C GLU A 40 25.45 1.70 -5.64
N GLU A 41 25.02 0.75 -6.47
CA GLU A 41 23.63 0.63 -6.87
C GLU A 41 22.72 0.24 -5.71
N ALA A 42 23.18 -0.67 -4.85
CA ALA A 42 22.43 -1.07 -3.64
C ALA A 42 22.28 0.11 -2.66
N GLU A 43 23.33 0.88 -2.45
CA GLU A 43 23.32 2.09 -1.62
C GLU A 43 22.35 3.15 -2.20
N ARG A 44 22.41 3.40 -3.50
CA ARG A 44 21.49 4.32 -4.18
C ARG A 44 20.04 3.90 -4.02
N ARG A 45 19.73 2.61 -4.20
CA ARG A 45 18.37 2.06 -4.01
C ARG A 45 17.93 2.16 -2.55
N ALA A 46 18.83 1.95 -1.59
CA ALA A 46 18.54 2.10 -0.16
C ALA A 46 18.22 3.57 0.19
N ALA A 47 18.99 4.52 -0.32
CA ALA A 47 18.76 5.95 -0.11
C ALA A 47 17.42 6.40 -0.73
N GLU A 48 17.09 5.93 -1.93
CA GLU A 48 15.82 6.22 -2.58
C GLU A 48 14.62 5.68 -1.79
N ARG A 49 14.71 4.44 -1.29
CA ARG A 49 13.68 3.85 -0.41
C ARG A 49 13.53 4.61 0.90
N ALA A 50 14.63 5.05 1.51
CA ALA A 50 14.59 5.86 2.73
C ALA A 50 13.89 7.20 2.50
N LYS A 51 14.19 7.88 1.40
CA LYS A 51 13.51 9.12 0.99
C LYS A 51 12.02 8.91 0.78
N LEU A 52 11.63 7.86 0.05
CA LEU A 52 10.24 7.54 -0.22
C LEU A 52 9.48 7.19 1.06
N LYS A 53 10.12 6.50 2.00
CA LYS A 53 9.55 6.20 3.32
C LYS A 53 9.30 7.47 4.14
N ALA A 54 10.25 8.39 4.16
CA ALA A 54 10.09 9.67 4.86
C ALA A 54 8.96 10.50 4.25
N GLU A 55 8.87 10.57 2.92
CA GLU A 55 7.79 11.25 2.22
C GLU A 55 6.42 10.61 2.53
N ARG A 56 6.35 9.28 2.58
CA ARG A 56 5.14 8.55 2.95
C ARG A 56 4.67 8.91 4.36
N GLU A 57 5.57 8.97 5.34
CA GLU A 57 5.24 9.36 6.71
C GLU A 57 4.74 10.81 6.79
N GLU A 58 5.31 11.72 6.03
CA GLU A 58 4.85 13.10 5.95
C GLU A 58 3.42 13.19 5.38
N VAL A 59 3.15 12.46 4.29
CA VAL A 59 1.81 12.38 3.69
C VAL A 59 0.81 11.80 4.69
N LEU A 60 1.16 10.71 5.38
CA LEU A 60 0.32 10.11 6.41
C LEU A 60 -0.01 11.10 7.53
N LYS A 61 1.00 11.82 8.02
CA LYS A 61 0.84 12.84 9.05
C LYS A 61 -0.10 13.96 8.58
N LYS A 62 0.07 14.43 7.35
CA LYS A 62 -0.78 15.47 6.75
C LYS A 62 -2.24 15.02 6.62
N LEU A 63 -2.48 13.81 6.11
CA LEU A 63 -3.83 13.29 5.92
C LEU A 63 -4.53 13.01 7.26
N ARG A 64 -3.82 12.46 8.24
CA ARG A 64 -4.36 12.19 9.58
C ARG A 64 -4.62 13.48 10.36
N GLY A 65 -3.75 14.47 10.25
CA GLY A 65 -3.89 15.76 10.93
C GLY A 65 -5.02 16.64 10.38
N LYS A 66 -5.56 16.29 9.22
CA LYS A 66 -6.72 16.95 8.61
C LYS A 66 -8.06 16.30 8.93
N ALA A 67 -8.09 15.33 9.86
CA ALA A 67 -9.35 14.67 10.22
C ALA A 67 -10.35 15.71 10.72
N PRO A 68 -11.47 15.96 10.01
CA PRO A 68 -12.49 16.89 10.49
C PRO A 68 -13.10 16.39 11.80
N ASP A 69 -13.53 17.31 12.64
CA ASP A 69 -14.14 17.01 13.95
C ASP A 69 -15.31 16.03 13.86
N PHE A 70 -16.05 16.07 12.75
CA PHE A 70 -17.18 15.17 12.55
C PHE A 70 -16.75 13.71 12.41
N ILE A 71 -15.54 13.41 11.88
CA ILE A 71 -15.00 12.05 11.81
C ILE A 71 -14.67 11.54 13.23
N LEU A 72 -14.09 12.41 14.05
CA LEU A 72 -13.76 12.05 15.44
C LEU A 72 -15.02 11.77 16.25
N LYS A 73 -16.06 12.62 16.09
CA LYS A 73 -17.38 12.40 16.72
C LYS A 73 -18.02 11.10 16.26
N ALA A 74 -18.08 10.85 14.95
CA ALA A 74 -18.65 9.62 14.39
C ALA A 74 -17.95 8.37 14.92
N ARG A 75 -16.62 8.42 15.05
CA ARG A 75 -15.84 7.32 15.64
C ARG A 75 -16.25 7.02 17.08
N LEU A 76 -16.41 8.05 17.92
CA LEU A 76 -16.81 7.86 19.33
C LEU A 76 -18.24 7.34 19.45
N GLU A 77 -19.16 7.80 18.60
CA GLU A 77 -20.52 7.27 18.54
C GLU A 77 -20.53 5.80 18.13
N PHE A 78 -19.77 5.46 17.08
CA PHE A 78 -19.64 4.10 16.60
C PHE A 78 -19.03 3.15 17.66
N GLU A 79 -18.00 3.58 18.38
CA GLU A 79 -17.42 2.82 19.48
C GLU A 79 -18.45 2.55 20.59
N ARG A 80 -19.24 3.57 20.96
CA ARG A 80 -20.30 3.43 21.97
C ARG A 80 -21.37 2.45 21.51
N GLU A 81 -21.84 2.56 20.27
CA GLU A 81 -22.84 1.66 19.69
C GLU A 81 -22.33 0.22 19.61
N TYR A 82 -21.08 0.05 19.17
CA TYR A 82 -20.43 -1.25 19.11
C TYR A 82 -20.37 -1.93 20.47
N ARG A 83 -19.95 -1.22 21.51
CA ARG A 83 -19.87 -1.72 22.87
C ARG A 83 -21.26 -2.03 23.46
N ALA A 84 -22.25 -1.20 23.18
CA ALA A 84 -23.63 -1.40 23.63
C ALA A 84 -24.32 -2.59 22.91
N GLY A 85 -23.99 -2.83 21.65
CA GLY A 85 -24.53 -3.92 20.83
C GLY A 85 -23.93 -5.31 21.09
N GLY A 86 -23.06 -5.47 22.10
CA GLY A 86 -22.46 -6.75 22.46
C GLY A 86 -21.24 -7.15 21.61
N GLY A 87 -20.62 -6.22 20.90
CA GLY A 87 -19.36 -6.44 20.19
C GLY A 87 -19.51 -7.28 18.91
N GLU A 88 -18.97 -8.50 18.88
CA GLU A 88 -18.88 -9.32 17.65
C GLU A 88 -20.24 -9.61 16.96
N GLY A 89 -21.36 -9.60 17.69
CA GLY A 89 -22.70 -9.77 17.12
C GLY A 89 -23.20 -8.58 16.27
N PHE A 90 -22.53 -7.45 16.34
CA PHE A 90 -22.90 -6.23 15.64
C PHE A 90 -22.43 -6.20 14.16
N PHE A 91 -21.53 -7.11 13.77
CA PHE A 91 -20.99 -7.17 12.41
C PHE A 91 -21.88 -7.96 11.46
N GLY A 92 -22.91 -7.32 10.91
CA GLY A 92 -23.45 -7.73 9.62
C GLY A 92 -22.48 -7.36 8.48
N GLN A 93 -22.66 -7.96 7.31
CA GLN A 93 -21.85 -7.68 6.10
C GLN A 93 -21.78 -6.18 5.68
N GLU A 94 -22.61 -5.34 6.29
CA GLU A 94 -22.76 -3.92 6.00
C GLU A 94 -21.84 -3.00 6.81
N MET A 95 -21.20 -3.54 7.85
CA MET A 95 -20.33 -2.74 8.72
C MET A 95 -18.94 -2.63 8.10
N SER A 96 -18.51 -1.41 7.89
CA SER A 96 -17.16 -1.11 7.40
C SER A 96 -16.52 -0.03 8.27
N PRO A 97 -15.18 0.07 8.32
CA PRO A 97 -14.51 1.19 8.96
C PRO A 97 -14.98 2.54 8.43
N LEU A 98 -15.48 2.62 7.19
CA LEU A 98 -16.05 3.84 6.63
C LEU A 98 -17.26 4.31 7.45
N VAL A 99 -18.12 3.39 7.87
CA VAL A 99 -19.28 3.70 8.76
C VAL A 99 -18.76 4.21 10.10
N GLY A 100 -17.70 3.61 10.64
CA GLY A 100 -17.02 4.06 11.86
C GLY A 100 -16.45 5.47 11.76
N PHE A 101 -16.07 5.91 10.57
CA PHE A 101 -15.65 7.28 10.29
C PHE A 101 -16.81 8.20 9.90
N GLY A 102 -18.04 7.71 9.96
CA GLY A 102 -19.25 8.48 9.67
C GLY A 102 -19.62 8.60 8.19
N TYR A 103 -19.08 7.73 7.33
CA TYR A 103 -19.48 7.68 5.93
C TYR A 103 -20.94 7.25 5.80
N ARG A 104 -21.77 8.11 5.25
CA ARG A 104 -23.20 7.91 5.06
C ARG A 104 -23.63 8.49 3.72
N VAL A 105 -24.48 7.76 3.01
CA VAL A 105 -25.06 8.13 1.71
C VAL A 105 -26.57 8.25 1.79
N GLY A 106 -27.21 8.73 0.75
CA GLY A 106 -28.67 8.89 0.65
C GLY A 106 -29.15 10.28 1.05
N THR A 107 -30.49 10.44 1.09
CA THR A 107 -31.15 11.74 1.30
C THR A 107 -31.38 12.11 2.76
N THR A 108 -31.70 11.12 3.60
CA THR A 108 -32.18 11.38 4.98
C THR A 108 -31.03 11.68 5.96
N ASN A 109 -29.97 10.86 5.94
CA ASN A 109 -28.82 10.95 6.85
C ASN A 109 -27.48 10.98 6.09
N GLY A 110 -27.52 11.23 4.78
CA GLY A 110 -26.32 11.28 3.95
C GLY A 110 -25.45 12.49 4.28
N ARG A 111 -24.17 12.29 4.20
CA ARG A 111 -23.17 13.35 4.25
C ARG A 111 -23.13 14.09 2.91
N THR A 112 -22.70 15.34 2.94
CA THR A 112 -22.35 16.07 1.72
C THR A 112 -21.23 15.36 0.95
N GLU A 113 -21.13 15.60 -0.33
CA GLU A 113 -20.06 15.05 -1.18
C GLU A 113 -18.66 15.37 -0.63
N ALA A 114 -18.45 16.62 -0.21
CA ALA A 114 -17.18 17.06 0.37
C ALA A 114 -16.83 16.30 1.67
N GLU A 115 -17.81 16.08 2.55
CA GLU A 115 -17.61 15.30 3.77
C GLU A 115 -17.31 13.83 3.46
N ARG A 116 -18.02 13.21 2.51
CA ARG A 116 -17.77 11.83 2.12
C ARG A 116 -16.38 11.64 1.54
N ARG A 117 -15.94 12.55 0.68
CA ARG A 117 -14.57 12.54 0.13
C ARG A 117 -13.50 12.72 1.20
N ALA A 118 -13.71 13.64 2.15
CA ALA A 118 -12.81 13.81 3.29
C ALA A 118 -12.70 12.53 4.14
N ILE A 119 -13.81 11.79 4.32
CA ILE A 119 -13.79 10.49 5.01
C ILE A 119 -12.97 9.45 4.22
N LEU A 120 -13.11 9.39 2.90
CA LEU A 120 -12.36 8.46 2.06
C LEU A 120 -10.86 8.77 2.06
N GLU A 121 -10.48 10.04 2.00
CA GLU A 121 -9.07 10.47 2.15
C GLU A 121 -8.50 10.09 3.53
N TYR A 122 -9.27 10.30 4.58
CA TYR A 122 -8.87 9.90 5.92
C TYR A 122 -8.76 8.37 6.03
N ALA A 123 -9.74 7.61 5.53
CA ALA A 123 -9.79 6.16 5.63
C ALA A 123 -8.61 5.46 4.94
N VAL A 124 -8.13 5.99 3.80
CA VAL A 124 -6.96 5.42 3.11
C VAL A 124 -5.67 5.58 3.92
N ALA A 125 -5.59 6.61 4.76
CA ALA A 125 -4.42 6.93 5.57
C ALA A 125 -4.54 6.53 7.05
N ALA A 126 -5.76 6.19 7.52
CA ALA A 126 -6.02 5.88 8.92
C ALA A 126 -5.29 4.61 9.36
N ASP A 127 -4.69 4.68 10.53
CA ASP A 127 -4.21 3.53 11.27
C ASP A 127 -5.41 2.92 12.03
N LEU A 128 -5.92 1.77 11.55
CA LEU A 128 -7.10 1.15 12.16
C LEU A 128 -6.81 0.58 13.54
N ASP A 129 -5.57 0.19 13.83
CA ASP A 129 -5.19 -0.27 15.16
C ASP A 129 -5.25 0.85 16.20
N ALA A 130 -4.87 2.06 15.78
CA ALA A 130 -4.95 3.24 16.63
C ALA A 130 -6.32 3.90 16.64
N THR A 131 -7.06 3.85 15.52
CA THR A 131 -8.31 4.62 15.37
C THR A 131 -9.56 3.81 15.73
N LEU A 132 -9.57 2.51 15.47
CA LEU A 132 -10.68 1.60 15.73
C LEU A 132 -10.20 0.34 16.49
N PRO A 133 -9.51 0.49 17.64
CA PRO A 133 -8.88 -0.63 18.35
C PRO A 133 -9.88 -1.66 18.88
N PHE A 134 -11.13 -1.28 19.04
CA PHE A 134 -12.22 -2.14 19.52
C PHE A 134 -12.74 -3.11 18.46
N LEU A 135 -12.41 -2.89 17.16
CA LEU A 135 -12.76 -3.84 16.11
C LEU A 135 -11.84 -5.07 16.17
N PRO A 136 -12.33 -6.28 15.85
CA PRO A 136 -11.52 -7.49 15.83
C PRO A 136 -10.28 -7.32 14.96
N LYS A 137 -9.12 -7.76 15.47
CA LYS A 137 -7.84 -7.62 14.73
C LYS A 137 -7.88 -8.25 13.34
N PRO A 138 -8.39 -9.49 13.14
CA PRO A 138 -8.48 -10.09 11.80
C PRO A 138 -9.25 -9.21 10.81
N TYR A 139 -10.34 -8.60 11.27
CA TYR A 139 -11.14 -7.69 10.46
C TYR A 139 -10.36 -6.43 10.06
N ARG A 140 -9.60 -5.81 11.00
CA ARG A 140 -8.76 -4.65 10.68
C ARG A 140 -7.65 -5.00 9.70
N ASP A 141 -7.03 -6.18 9.87
CA ASP A 141 -5.95 -6.67 9.01
C ASP A 141 -6.42 -6.87 7.54
N GLU A 142 -7.67 -7.29 7.33
CA GLU A 142 -8.27 -7.40 5.99
C GLU A 142 -8.30 -6.08 5.22
N TRP A 143 -8.38 -4.96 5.93
CA TRP A 143 -8.37 -3.62 5.31
C TRP A 143 -6.97 -3.19 4.89
N GLY A 144 -5.95 -3.90 5.30
CA GLY A 144 -4.55 -3.64 4.94
C GLY A 144 -3.94 -2.42 5.65
N ALA A 145 -2.67 -2.19 5.40
CA ALA A 145 -1.93 -1.07 5.98
C ALA A 145 -2.35 0.30 5.38
N PRO A 146 -2.16 1.40 6.11
CA PRO A 146 -2.37 2.75 5.58
C PRO A 146 -1.61 2.98 4.26
N LEU A 147 -2.23 3.65 3.30
CA LEU A 147 -1.68 3.93 1.96
C LEU A 147 -1.21 2.69 1.20
N SER A 148 -1.73 1.50 1.51
CA SER A 148 -1.45 0.28 0.75
C SER A 148 -2.46 0.06 -0.38
N LEU A 149 -2.03 -0.69 -1.40
CA LEU A 149 -2.92 -1.10 -2.49
C LEU A 149 -4.07 -1.99 -1.96
N THR A 150 -3.81 -2.81 -0.94
CA THR A 150 -4.85 -3.60 -0.25
C THR A 150 -5.93 -2.70 0.33
N ARG A 151 -5.54 -1.64 1.08
CA ARG A 151 -6.48 -0.67 1.64
C ARG A 151 -7.27 0.05 0.56
N PHE A 152 -6.61 0.49 -0.49
CA PHE A 152 -7.25 1.12 -1.63
C PHE A 152 -8.29 0.21 -2.28
N ASN A 153 -7.89 -1.01 -2.64
CA ASN A 153 -8.78 -1.97 -3.27
C ASN A 153 -9.98 -2.33 -2.38
N ARG A 154 -9.76 -2.47 -1.06
CA ARG A 154 -10.83 -2.79 -0.12
C ARG A 154 -11.88 -1.68 -0.05
N ILE A 155 -11.45 -0.41 0.03
CA ILE A 155 -12.35 0.75 0.01
C ILE A 155 -13.11 0.80 -1.33
N TYR A 156 -12.39 0.73 -2.44
CA TYR A 156 -12.97 0.80 -3.78
C TYR A 156 -13.99 -0.31 -4.04
N THR A 157 -13.63 -1.55 -3.74
CA THR A 157 -14.52 -2.71 -3.89
C THR A 157 -15.74 -2.59 -2.97
N HIS A 158 -15.56 -2.12 -1.73
CA HIS A 158 -16.68 -1.93 -0.81
C HIS A 158 -17.70 -0.93 -1.35
N LEU A 159 -17.26 0.23 -1.85
CA LEU A 159 -18.15 1.22 -2.42
C LEU A 159 -18.94 0.68 -3.62
N ASN A 160 -18.28 -0.01 -4.54
CA ASN A 160 -18.95 -0.62 -5.69
C ASN A 160 -19.90 -1.73 -5.26
N SER A 161 -19.51 -2.62 -4.36
CA SER A 161 -20.37 -3.70 -3.85
C SER A 161 -21.63 -3.16 -3.17
N MET A 162 -21.51 -2.06 -2.42
CA MET A 162 -22.68 -1.41 -1.81
C MET A 162 -23.63 -0.83 -2.85
N ALA A 163 -23.10 -0.25 -3.93
CA ALA A 163 -23.90 0.23 -5.04
C ALA A 163 -24.62 -0.93 -5.76
N ASP A 164 -23.87 -1.99 -6.11
CA ASP A 164 -24.39 -3.13 -6.87
C ASP A 164 -25.45 -3.92 -6.09
N LEU A 165 -25.25 -4.14 -4.78
CA LEU A 165 -26.21 -4.84 -3.92
C LEU A 165 -27.57 -4.11 -3.79
N ARG A 166 -27.61 -2.81 -4.05
CA ARG A 166 -28.80 -1.97 -3.90
C ARG A 166 -29.29 -1.38 -5.21
N ASP A 167 -28.61 -1.67 -6.30
CA ASP A 167 -29.04 -1.24 -7.63
C ASP A 167 -30.44 -1.79 -7.96
N GLY A 168 -31.28 -0.95 -8.52
CA GLY A 168 -32.66 -1.27 -8.83
C GLY A 168 -33.60 -1.43 -7.61
N ARG A 169 -33.11 -1.27 -6.37
CA ARG A 169 -33.95 -1.29 -5.18
C ARG A 169 -34.60 0.08 -4.96
N ARG A 170 -35.92 0.07 -4.77
CA ARG A 170 -36.70 1.28 -4.48
C ARG A 170 -36.12 2.01 -3.24
N ASN A 171 -36.02 3.32 -3.32
CA ASN A 171 -35.50 4.23 -2.28
C ASN A 171 -33.97 4.20 -2.08
N PHE A 172 -33.20 3.51 -2.93
CA PHE A 172 -31.74 3.50 -2.88
C PHE A 172 -31.07 4.24 -4.05
N GLU A 173 -31.83 4.79 -5.00
CA GLU A 173 -31.30 5.38 -6.23
C GLU A 173 -30.26 6.48 -5.93
N VAL A 174 -30.56 7.36 -4.96
CA VAL A 174 -29.64 8.43 -4.54
C VAL A 174 -28.40 7.85 -3.85
N ALA A 175 -28.57 6.84 -2.98
CA ALA A 175 -27.45 6.20 -2.29
C ALA A 175 -26.54 5.47 -3.29
N VAL A 176 -27.10 4.76 -4.27
CA VAL A 176 -26.35 4.08 -5.36
C VAL A 176 -25.56 5.10 -6.18
N SER A 177 -26.19 6.22 -6.55
CA SER A 177 -25.51 7.31 -7.25
C SER A 177 -24.32 7.86 -6.44
N HIS A 178 -24.49 8.07 -5.14
CA HIS A 178 -23.44 8.54 -4.25
C HIS A 178 -22.26 7.54 -4.18
N TRP A 179 -22.51 6.23 -3.96
CA TRP A 179 -21.44 5.22 -3.92
C TRP A 179 -20.67 5.14 -5.23
N ARG A 180 -21.35 5.16 -6.38
CA ARG A 180 -20.69 5.12 -7.70
C ARG A 180 -19.84 6.37 -7.96
N ALA A 181 -20.38 7.54 -7.65
CA ALA A 181 -19.65 8.80 -7.79
C ALA A 181 -18.41 8.84 -6.87
N ASP A 182 -18.57 8.41 -5.62
CA ASP A 182 -17.49 8.38 -4.64
C ASP A 182 -16.42 7.33 -5.00
N ALA A 183 -16.82 6.15 -5.52
CA ALA A 183 -15.89 5.13 -6.01
C ALA A 183 -15.05 5.65 -7.18
N SER A 184 -15.69 6.29 -8.16
CA SER A 184 -15.02 6.89 -9.31
C SER A 184 -14.05 7.99 -8.89
N TRP A 185 -14.49 8.90 -8.02
CA TRP A 185 -13.64 9.96 -7.49
C TRP A 185 -12.46 9.38 -6.70
N PHE A 186 -12.70 8.42 -5.82
CA PHE A 186 -11.67 7.78 -5.00
C PHE A 186 -10.60 7.11 -5.87
N HIS A 187 -11.02 6.38 -6.90
CA HIS A 187 -10.09 5.76 -7.85
C HIS A 187 -9.19 6.80 -8.51
N LEU A 188 -9.77 7.85 -9.09
CA LEU A 188 -9.02 8.88 -9.83
C LEU A 188 -8.03 9.65 -8.94
N HIS A 189 -8.37 9.91 -7.67
CA HIS A 189 -7.58 10.79 -6.80
C HIS A 189 -6.60 10.04 -5.90
N GLN A 190 -6.87 8.77 -5.56
CA GLN A 190 -6.06 8.05 -4.59
C GLN A 190 -5.14 7.00 -5.20
N ILE A 191 -5.41 6.52 -6.42
CA ILE A 191 -4.62 5.45 -7.02
C ILE A 191 -3.15 5.85 -7.23
N GLN A 192 -2.89 7.04 -7.73
CA GLN A 192 -1.52 7.51 -7.97
C GLN A 192 -0.73 7.65 -6.68
N LEU A 193 -1.39 8.13 -5.61
CA LEU A 193 -0.77 8.25 -4.29
C LEU A 193 -0.38 6.89 -3.72
N VAL A 194 -1.27 5.91 -3.84
CA VAL A 194 -1.05 4.55 -3.32
C VAL A 194 0.02 3.83 -4.15
N GLU A 195 0.01 3.97 -5.46
CA GLU A 195 1.03 3.35 -6.32
C GLU A 195 2.41 3.94 -6.09
N LYS A 196 2.52 5.25 -5.85
CA LYS A 196 3.78 5.91 -5.49
C LYS A 196 4.46 5.25 -4.29
N PHE A 197 3.69 4.80 -3.29
CA PHE A 197 4.21 4.18 -2.07
C PHE A 197 4.16 2.64 -2.07
N ARG A 198 3.88 2.02 -3.21
CA ARG A 198 3.77 0.55 -3.32
C ARG A 198 5.07 -0.18 -3.00
N ALA A 199 6.22 0.45 -3.26
CA ALA A 199 7.55 -0.16 -3.09
C ALA A 199 8.14 0.04 -1.67
N VAL A 200 7.40 0.68 -0.77
CA VAL A 200 7.74 1.01 0.62
C VAL A 200 6.77 0.30 1.57
#